data_51820db4c0adf680e6619c372e0b5956
#
_entry.id   51820db4c0adf680e6619c372e0b5956
#
_cell.length_a   1.000
_cell.length_b   1.000
_cell.length_c   1.000
_cell.angle_alpha   90.00
_cell.angle_beta   90.00
_cell.angle_gamma   90.00
#
_symmetry.space_group_name_H-M   'P 1'
#
loop_
_entity.id
_entity.type
_entity.pdbx_description
1 polymer ?
#
loop_
_entity_poly.entity_id
_entity_poly.type
_entity_poly.pdbx_seq_one_letter_code
_entity_poly.pdbx_strand_id
1 'polypeptide(L)' 'MLKCIECGTEIVLPNDVVENEILDCEACGIELEVISLDPPELDLAPEEQEDWGE' A
#
# COMPACT_ATOMS: atom_id res chain seq x y z
N MET A 1 12.13 4.51 -5.34
CA MET A 1 11.23 3.71 -5.75
C MET A 1 10.85 2.70 -4.74
N LEU A 2 9.65 2.26 -4.67
CA LEU A 2 9.14 1.35 -3.71
C LEU A 2 8.85 0.01 -4.32
N LYS A 3 8.76 -1.00 -3.51
CA LYS A 3 8.44 -2.31 -3.98
C LYS A 3 7.39 -2.94 -3.09
N CYS A 4 6.61 -3.81 -3.65
CA CYS A 4 5.59 -4.52 -2.92
C CYS A 4 6.28 -5.38 -1.85
N ILE A 5 5.81 -5.31 -0.63
CA ILE A 5 6.45 -6.04 0.43
C ILE A 5 6.06 -7.52 0.42
N GLU A 6 5.13 -7.89 -0.46
CA GLU A 6 4.76 -9.29 -0.55
C GLU A 6 5.44 -9.96 -1.73
N CYS A 7 5.36 -9.42 -2.91
CA CYS A 7 5.93 -10.04 -4.07
C CYS A 7 7.16 -9.35 -4.60
N GLY A 8 7.48 -8.18 -4.11
CA GLY A 8 8.69 -7.49 -4.56
C GLY A 8 8.58 -6.75 -5.87
N THR A 9 7.38 -6.63 -6.42
CA THR A 9 7.20 -5.92 -7.66
C THR A 9 7.37 -4.44 -7.43
N GLU A 10 8.01 -3.75 -8.36
CA GLU A 10 8.24 -2.34 -8.20
C GLU A 10 6.95 -1.56 -8.24
N ILE A 11 6.78 -0.65 -7.33
CA ILE A 11 5.57 0.14 -7.23
C ILE A 11 5.93 1.58 -7.51
N VAL A 12 5.20 2.21 -8.42
CA VAL A 12 5.44 3.59 -8.76
C VAL A 12 4.36 4.44 -8.14
N LEU A 13 4.73 5.45 -7.38
CA LEU A 13 3.75 6.30 -6.73
C LEU A 13 3.33 7.43 -7.67
N PRO A 14 2.07 7.80 -7.66
CA PRO A 14 1.62 8.91 -8.48
C PRO A 14 2.12 10.23 -7.88
N ASN A 15 2.10 11.29 -8.68
CA ASN A 15 2.56 12.55 -8.19
C ASN A 15 1.70 13.11 -7.09
N ASP A 16 0.46 12.81 -7.06
CA ASP A 16 -0.44 13.36 -6.07
C ASP A 16 -0.71 12.38 -4.94
N VAL A 17 0.16 11.42 -4.71
CA VAL A 17 -0.04 10.47 -3.65
C VAL A 17 0.13 11.18 -2.31
N VAL A 18 -0.58 10.76 -1.31
CA VAL A 18 -0.48 11.34 0.02
C VAL A 18 -0.25 10.24 1.01
N GLU A 19 0.13 10.62 2.22
CA GLU A 19 0.33 9.64 3.26
C GLU A 19 -1.00 8.99 3.57
N ASN A 20 -0.96 7.76 3.94
CA ASN A 20 -2.14 6.98 4.29
C ASN A 20 -2.96 6.60 3.06
N GLU A 21 -2.43 6.84 1.88
CA GLU A 21 -3.17 6.47 0.69
C GLU A 21 -3.01 4.98 0.46
N ILE A 22 -4.02 4.31 -0.03
CA ILE A 22 -3.99 2.89 -0.29
C ILE A 22 -3.75 2.64 -1.76
N LEU A 23 -2.77 1.81 -2.06
CA LEU A 23 -2.44 1.46 -3.43
C LEU A 23 -2.59 -0.04 -3.59
N ASP A 24 -2.88 -0.48 -4.79
CA ASP A 24 -3.02 -1.89 -5.04
C ASP A 24 -1.81 -2.41 -5.78
N CYS A 25 -1.32 -3.54 -5.42
CA CYS A 25 -0.23 -4.18 -6.14
C CYS A 25 -0.84 -4.91 -7.32
N GLU A 26 -0.36 -4.63 -8.52
CA GLU A 26 -0.90 -5.28 -9.69
C GLU A 26 -0.38 -6.68 -9.84
N ALA A 27 0.68 -7.03 -9.21
CA ALA A 27 1.26 -8.37 -9.36
C ALA A 27 0.60 -9.38 -8.44
N CYS A 28 0.49 -9.08 -7.17
CA CYS A 28 -0.10 -10.04 -6.26
C CYS A 28 -1.48 -9.62 -5.76
N GLY A 29 -1.88 -8.40 -6.04
CA GLY A 29 -3.23 -8.01 -5.70
C GLY A 29 -3.48 -7.59 -4.29
N ILE A 30 -2.46 -7.35 -3.49
CA ILE A 30 -2.72 -6.94 -2.14
C ILE A 30 -2.81 -5.43 -2.07
N GLU A 31 -3.34 -4.94 -0.99
CA GLU A 31 -3.44 -3.51 -0.81
C GLU A 31 -2.29 -3.04 0.06
N LEU A 32 -1.70 -1.94 -0.30
CA LEU A 32 -0.57 -1.39 0.41
C LEU A 32 -0.90 0.02 0.86
N GLU A 33 -0.38 0.42 2.00
CA GLU A 33 -0.64 1.73 2.52
C GLU A 33 0.63 2.55 2.50
N VAL A 34 0.55 3.79 2.06
CA VAL A 34 1.70 4.66 2.03
C VAL A 34 1.87 5.22 3.43
N ILE A 35 2.88 4.77 4.14
CA ILE A 35 3.08 5.20 5.51
C ILE A 35 4.00 6.39 5.59
N SER A 36 4.71 6.70 4.53
CA SER A 36 5.60 7.84 4.54
C SER A 36 5.84 8.27 3.11
N LEU A 37 6.09 9.55 2.89
CA LEU A 37 6.37 10.03 1.56
C LEU A 37 7.82 10.48 1.41
N ASP A 38 8.52 10.74 2.50
CA ASP A 38 9.88 11.23 2.41
C ASP A 38 10.69 10.77 3.60
N PRO A 39 11.34 9.65 3.50
CA PRO A 39 11.42 8.82 2.28
C PRO A 39 10.15 8.03 2.06
N PRO A 40 9.84 7.67 0.85
CA PRO A 40 8.61 6.96 0.58
C PRO A 40 8.68 5.53 1.10
N GLU A 41 7.64 5.11 1.77
CA GLU A 41 7.59 3.78 2.32
C GLU A 41 6.18 3.23 2.26
N LEU A 42 6.08 1.94 2.09
CA LEU A 42 4.78 1.27 2.03
C LEU A 42 4.73 0.17 3.08
N ASP A 43 3.52 -0.20 3.45
CA ASP A 43 3.33 -1.30 4.38
C ASP A 43 2.01 -1.95 3.98
N LEU A 44 1.68 -3.06 4.59
CA LEU A 44 0.43 -3.72 4.28
C LEU A 44 -0.71 -2.87 4.79
N ALA A 45 -1.70 -2.67 3.96
CA ALA A 45 -2.85 -1.88 4.36
C ALA A 45 -3.66 -2.68 5.37
N PRO A 46 -4.31 -2.05 6.27
CA PRO A 46 -5.11 -2.76 7.24
C PRO A 46 -6.29 -3.38 6.56
N GLU A 47 -6.63 -4.62 6.91
CA GLU A 47 -7.65 -5.23 6.30
C GLU A 47 -8.89 -4.82 6.82
N GLU A 48 -9.82 -4.51 6.18
CA GLU A 48 -11.00 -3.99 6.56
C GLU A 48 -11.85 -4.96 7.09
N GLN A 49 -11.85 -5.57 7.87
CA GLN A 49 -12.52 -6.54 8.36
C GLN A 49 -13.70 -6.23 8.82
N GLU A 50 -14.43 -6.03 8.66
CA GLU A 50 -15.61 -5.59 8.97
C GLU A 50 -16.20 -6.52 9.71
N ASP A 51 -16.14 -6.92 10.47
CA ASP A 51 -16.61 -7.87 11.02
C ASP A 51 -17.52 -7.53 11.86
N TRP A 52 -18.10 -7.43 12.08
CA TRP A 52 -19.00 -7.03 12.66
C TRP A 52 -19.54 -7.86 13.38
N GLY A 53 -19.38 -8.30 13.64
CA GLY A 53 -19.88 -8.96 14.29
C GLY A 53 -20.58 -8.69 15.13
N GLU A 54 -20.83 -8.50 15.52
CA GLU A 54 -21.25 -8.25 16.04
C GLU A 54 -21.58 -8.24 16.30
#